data_5641c77c747af3dda3c53f95654f32ca
#
_entry.id   5641c77c747af3dda3c53f95654f32ca
#
_cell.length_a   1.000
_cell.length_b   1.000
_cell.length_c   1.000
_cell.angle_alpha   90.00
_cell.angle_beta   90.00
_cell.angle_gamma   90.00
#
_symmetry.space_group_name_H-M   'P 1'
#
loop_
_entity.id
_entity.type
_entity.pdbx_description
1 polymer ?
#
loop_
_entity_poly.entity_id
_entity_poly.type
_entity_poly.pdbx_seq_one_letter_code
_entity_poly.pdbx_strand_id
1 'polypeptide(L)'
;SSAASDVYKRQVGAGGATGSLDASNMFKPALARGELQCIGATTLDEYRQYIEKDGALERRFQKVIVEPTSVEESIEILQNIKDKYEMHHHVTYTEDAILACVKLTNRYMTDRFLPDKAIDALDEAGSRVHITNIHVPEKIVQIEKQLEEVRDLKNSVVKKQKYEEAAKLRDDEKNLEKELSSEQEAWEKESQLHREVVSEANVAEVISMMTGVPVNRIAQTESTKLAALPKRIKGKVIGQDDAVQK
;
A
#
# COMPACT_ATOMS: atom_id res chain seq x y z
N SER A 1 20.71 -7.99 2.80
CA SER A 1 21.39 -7.64 1.53
C SER A 1 20.59 -6.63 0.69
N SER A 2 19.27 -6.54 0.81
CA SER A 2 18.45 -5.55 0.09
C SER A 2 18.63 -4.11 0.61
N ALA A 3 18.86 -3.92 1.90
CA ALA A 3 19.07 -2.60 2.50
C ALA A 3 20.32 -1.85 1.98
N ALA A 4 21.33 -2.57 1.49
CA ALA A 4 22.54 -1.95 0.94
C ALA A 4 22.30 -1.33 -0.44
N SER A 5 21.36 -1.85 -1.25
CA SER A 5 21.08 -1.33 -2.59
C SER A 5 20.25 -0.03 -2.55
N ASP A 6 19.35 0.11 -1.60
CA ASP A 6 18.50 1.31 -1.46
C ASP A 6 19.25 2.51 -0.89
N VAL A 7 20.25 2.28 -0.06
CA VAL A 7 21.17 3.34 0.41
C VAL A 7 21.97 3.92 -0.75
N TYR A 8 22.28 3.11 -1.76
CA TYR A 8 23.07 3.52 -2.93
C TYR A 8 22.29 4.40 -3.91
N LYS A 9 21.00 4.14 -4.12
CA LYS A 9 20.12 4.97 -4.97
C LYS A 9 20.07 6.44 -4.55
N ARG A 10 20.24 6.72 -3.26
CA ARG A 10 20.20 8.09 -2.72
C ARG A 10 21.55 8.81 -2.76
N GLN A 11 22.65 8.12 -3.09
CA GLN A 11 24.00 8.70 -3.00
C GLN A 11 24.60 9.12 -4.34
N VAL A 12 24.14 8.56 -5.47
CA VAL A 12 24.54 9.03 -6.78
C VAL A 12 23.69 10.25 -7.13
N GLY A 13 24.27 11.44 -7.05
CA GLY A 13 23.56 12.71 -7.26
C GLY A 13 23.19 13.47 -5.98
N ALA A 14 23.50 12.98 -4.78
CA ALA A 14 23.25 13.67 -3.50
C ALA A 14 24.17 14.88 -3.24
N GLY A 15 25.03 15.22 -4.18
CA GLY A 15 25.96 16.34 -4.10
C GLY A 15 25.63 17.46 -5.07
N GLY A 16 24.45 18.03 -5.00
CA GLY A 16 24.04 19.17 -5.82
C GLY A 16 24.70 20.52 -5.47
N ALA A 17 25.70 20.55 -4.60
CA ALA A 17 26.53 21.71 -4.35
C ALA A 17 27.94 21.47 -4.91
N THR A 18 28.40 22.35 -5.76
CA THR A 18 29.77 22.45 -6.24
C THR A 18 30.77 22.36 -5.07
N GLY A 19 31.37 21.17 -4.86
CA GLY A 19 32.37 20.94 -3.79
C GLY A 19 32.07 19.78 -2.84
N SER A 20 30.95 19.09 -2.90
CA SER A 20 30.77 17.88 -2.12
C SER A 20 31.51 16.71 -2.76
N LEU A 21 32.21 15.94 -1.94
CA LEU A 21 32.83 14.67 -2.32
C LEU A 21 31.77 13.75 -2.92
N ASP A 22 31.79 13.62 -4.23
CA ASP A 22 30.89 12.73 -4.94
C ASP A 22 31.23 11.29 -4.53
N ALA A 23 30.34 10.62 -3.81
CA ALA A 23 30.53 9.26 -3.34
C ALA A 23 30.89 8.30 -4.49
N SER A 24 30.44 8.60 -5.72
CA SER A 24 30.77 7.84 -6.91
C SER A 24 32.29 7.81 -7.18
N ASN A 25 33.00 8.90 -6.91
CA ASN A 25 34.44 8.97 -7.09
C ASN A 25 35.22 8.11 -6.08
N MET A 26 34.68 7.88 -4.90
CA MET A 26 35.29 7.00 -3.89
C MET A 26 35.24 5.52 -4.29
N PHE A 27 34.18 5.11 -5.02
CA PHE A 27 33.99 3.72 -5.42
C PHE A 27 34.67 3.35 -6.74
N LYS A 28 34.94 4.32 -7.61
CA LYS A 28 35.62 4.08 -8.89
C LYS A 28 36.91 3.28 -8.79
N PRO A 29 37.83 3.57 -7.85
CA PRO A 29 39.05 2.79 -7.70
C PRO A 29 38.84 1.36 -7.25
N ALA A 30 37.93 1.11 -6.31
CA ALA A 30 37.62 -0.23 -5.82
C ALA A 30 36.90 -1.08 -6.86
N LEU A 31 35.96 -0.48 -7.62
CA LEU A 31 35.31 -1.11 -8.79
C LEU A 31 36.36 -1.42 -9.89
N ALA A 32 37.32 -0.52 -10.08
CA ALA A 32 38.39 -0.71 -11.08
C ALA A 32 39.32 -1.89 -10.79
N ARG A 33 39.58 -2.15 -9.50
CA ARG A 33 40.41 -3.25 -9.06
C ARG A 33 39.63 -4.56 -8.87
N GLY A 34 38.30 -4.55 -9.08
CA GLY A 34 37.45 -5.74 -8.85
C GLY A 34 37.28 -6.09 -7.37
N GLU A 35 37.62 -5.20 -6.46
CA GLU A 35 37.49 -5.40 -5.01
C GLU A 35 36.06 -5.27 -4.54
N LEU A 36 35.21 -4.62 -5.34
CA LEU A 36 33.80 -4.39 -5.05
C LEU A 36 32.92 -4.96 -6.16
N GLN A 37 31.95 -5.78 -5.79
CA GLN A 37 30.88 -6.20 -6.67
C GLN A 37 29.60 -5.44 -6.28
N CYS A 38 28.95 -4.82 -7.25
CA CYS A 38 27.80 -3.97 -7.03
C CYS A 38 26.68 -4.32 -8.01
N ILE A 39 25.45 -4.41 -7.49
CA ILE A 39 24.24 -4.47 -8.26
C ILE A 39 23.47 -3.19 -7.95
N GLY A 40 23.24 -2.36 -8.95
CA GLY A 40 22.51 -1.11 -8.82
C GLY A 40 21.18 -1.18 -9.59
N ALA A 41 20.18 -0.48 -9.09
CA ALA A 41 18.91 -0.28 -9.79
C ALA A 41 18.68 1.23 -9.96
N THR A 42 18.26 1.63 -11.16
CA THR A 42 18.00 3.03 -11.52
C THR A 42 17.02 3.10 -12.68
N THR A 43 16.53 4.28 -13.00
CA THR A 43 15.73 4.51 -14.21
C THR A 43 16.63 4.66 -15.43
N LEU A 44 16.08 4.46 -16.65
CA LEU A 44 16.85 4.65 -17.89
C LEU A 44 17.32 6.08 -18.06
N ASP A 45 16.55 7.06 -17.61
CA ASP A 45 16.91 8.47 -17.73
C ASP A 45 18.05 8.85 -16.76
N GLU A 46 18.01 8.37 -15.52
CA GLU A 46 19.08 8.53 -14.57
C GLU A 46 20.37 7.81 -15.02
N TYR A 47 20.23 6.59 -15.57
CA TYR A 47 21.35 5.86 -16.14
C TYR A 47 22.04 6.66 -17.23
N ARG A 48 21.27 7.21 -18.20
CA ARG A 48 21.80 8.06 -19.28
C ARG A 48 22.46 9.34 -18.75
N GLN A 49 21.86 9.92 -17.71
CA GLN A 49 22.33 11.18 -17.15
C GLN A 49 23.61 11.04 -16.34
N TYR A 50 23.74 9.97 -15.53
CA TYR A 50 24.80 9.85 -14.53
C TYR A 50 25.80 8.73 -14.80
N ILE A 51 25.42 7.63 -15.44
CA ILE A 51 26.29 6.47 -15.66
C ILE A 51 26.89 6.48 -17.08
N GLU A 52 26.07 6.66 -18.10
CA GLU A 52 26.48 6.60 -19.51
C GLU A 52 27.44 7.76 -19.86
N LYS A 53 27.29 8.92 -19.21
CA LYS A 53 28.22 10.05 -19.39
C LYS A 53 29.57 9.86 -18.69
N ASP A 54 29.65 8.98 -17.73
CA ASP A 54 30.88 8.66 -17.00
C ASP A 54 31.50 7.38 -17.55
N GLY A 55 32.38 7.50 -18.53
CA GLY A 55 33.04 6.36 -19.16
C GLY A 55 33.84 5.45 -18.21
N ALA A 56 34.11 5.91 -16.96
CA ALA A 56 34.70 5.06 -15.94
C ALA A 56 33.66 4.12 -15.28
N LEU A 57 32.42 4.54 -15.15
CA LEU A 57 31.33 3.74 -14.62
C LEU A 57 30.72 2.86 -15.73
N GLU A 58 30.47 3.42 -16.90
CA GLU A 58 29.87 2.72 -18.04
C GLU A 58 30.60 1.40 -18.38
N ARG A 59 31.93 1.42 -18.38
CA ARG A 59 32.74 0.22 -18.69
C ARG A 59 32.72 -0.85 -17.61
N ARG A 60 32.18 -0.57 -16.43
CA ARG A 60 32.21 -1.47 -15.26
C ARG A 60 30.83 -2.01 -14.88
N PHE A 61 29.77 -1.44 -15.45
CA PHE A 61 28.42 -1.87 -15.21
C PHE A 61 27.82 -2.48 -16.47
N GLN A 62 27.37 -3.72 -16.39
CA GLN A 62 26.55 -4.34 -17.43
C GLN A 62 25.09 -3.88 -17.24
N LYS A 63 24.55 -3.22 -18.26
CA LYS A 63 23.14 -2.80 -18.28
C LYS A 63 22.23 -4.02 -18.47
N VAL A 64 21.30 -4.21 -17.55
CA VAL A 64 20.21 -5.19 -17.63
C VAL A 64 18.89 -4.42 -17.62
N ILE A 65 18.14 -4.52 -18.71
CA ILE A 65 16.82 -3.87 -18.83
C ILE A 65 15.79 -4.81 -18.19
N VAL A 66 15.03 -4.29 -17.23
CA VAL A 66 13.90 -4.98 -16.64
C VAL A 66 12.63 -4.38 -17.21
N GLU A 67 11.93 -5.18 -18.02
CA GLU A 67 10.66 -4.77 -18.63
C GLU A 67 9.50 -4.96 -17.63
N PRO A 68 8.39 -4.18 -17.78
CA PRO A 68 7.18 -4.42 -17.01
C PRO A 68 6.64 -5.83 -17.25
N THR A 69 6.05 -6.43 -16.21
CA THR A 69 5.43 -7.76 -16.32
C THR A 69 4.12 -7.72 -17.12
N SER A 70 3.77 -8.84 -17.73
CA SER A 70 2.46 -9.06 -18.34
C SER A 70 1.36 -9.14 -17.28
N VAL A 71 0.10 -9.12 -17.71
CA VAL A 71 -1.06 -9.27 -16.82
C VAL A 71 -1.03 -10.65 -16.14
N GLU A 72 -0.72 -11.70 -16.89
CA GLU A 72 -0.66 -13.08 -16.43
C GLU A 72 0.45 -13.28 -15.38
N GLU A 73 1.65 -12.81 -15.69
CA GLU A 73 2.78 -12.84 -14.75
C GLU A 73 2.50 -12.03 -13.48
N SER A 74 1.84 -10.89 -13.61
CA SER A 74 1.47 -10.06 -12.47
C SER A 74 0.46 -10.75 -11.55
N ILE A 75 -0.51 -11.50 -12.10
CA ILE A 75 -1.44 -12.30 -11.31
C ILE A 75 -0.68 -13.39 -10.52
N GLU A 76 0.25 -14.08 -11.18
CA GLU A 76 1.06 -15.10 -10.52
C GLU A 76 1.93 -14.51 -9.41
N ILE A 77 2.52 -13.35 -9.64
CA ILE A 77 3.28 -12.62 -8.62
C ILE A 77 2.40 -12.29 -7.41
N LEU A 78 1.21 -11.71 -7.64
CA LEU A 78 0.30 -11.35 -6.56
C LEU A 78 -0.17 -12.58 -5.78
N GLN A 79 -0.44 -13.70 -6.45
CA GLN A 79 -0.77 -14.96 -5.78
C GLN A 79 0.35 -15.46 -4.87
N ASN A 80 1.60 -15.33 -5.31
CA ASN A 80 2.77 -15.77 -4.54
C ASN A 80 3.07 -14.88 -3.32
N ILE A 81 2.71 -13.61 -3.36
CA ILE A 81 2.92 -12.67 -2.24
C ILE A 81 1.68 -12.51 -1.35
N LYS A 82 0.51 -12.98 -1.78
CA LYS A 82 -0.79 -12.88 -1.12
C LYS A 82 -0.71 -13.17 0.37
N ASP A 83 -0.15 -14.31 0.75
CA ASP A 83 -0.10 -14.78 2.14
C ASP A 83 0.60 -13.79 3.07
N LYS A 84 1.61 -13.07 2.58
CA LYS A 84 2.34 -12.07 3.36
C LYS A 84 1.48 -10.84 3.65
N TYR A 85 0.71 -10.38 2.65
CA TYR A 85 -0.22 -9.27 2.82
C TYR A 85 -1.43 -9.65 3.67
N GLU A 86 -1.94 -10.89 3.54
CA GLU A 86 -3.00 -11.42 4.40
C GLU A 86 -2.57 -11.44 5.88
N MET A 87 -1.34 -11.84 6.13
CA MET A 87 -0.78 -11.83 7.49
C MET A 87 -0.55 -10.41 8.01
N HIS A 88 -0.12 -9.49 7.15
CA HIS A 88 0.19 -8.12 7.54
C HIS A 88 -1.06 -7.31 7.87
N HIS A 89 -2.10 -7.42 7.05
CA HIS A 89 -3.35 -6.67 7.22
C HIS A 89 -4.44 -7.44 7.98
N HIS A 90 -4.18 -8.69 8.39
CA HIS A 90 -5.17 -9.57 9.03
C HIS A 90 -6.46 -9.75 8.22
N VAL A 91 -6.34 -9.86 6.90
CA VAL A 91 -7.44 -10.04 5.94
C VAL A 91 -7.23 -11.32 5.13
N THR A 92 -8.23 -11.67 4.30
CA THR A 92 -8.13 -12.75 3.32
C THR A 92 -8.55 -12.21 1.96
N TYR A 93 -7.72 -12.37 0.93
CA TYR A 93 -8.06 -11.94 -0.42
C TYR A 93 -8.74 -13.06 -1.20
N THR A 94 -9.85 -12.76 -1.87
CA THR A 94 -10.45 -13.68 -2.84
C THR A 94 -9.62 -13.72 -4.12
N GLU A 95 -9.75 -14.78 -4.92
CA GLU A 95 -9.10 -14.87 -6.23
C GLU A 95 -9.59 -13.75 -7.16
N ASP A 96 -10.88 -13.44 -7.11
CA ASP A 96 -11.47 -12.34 -7.88
C ASP A 96 -10.88 -10.98 -7.49
N ALA A 97 -10.58 -10.76 -6.20
CA ALA A 97 -9.91 -9.55 -5.75
C ALA A 97 -8.50 -9.41 -6.33
N ILE A 98 -7.73 -10.49 -6.39
CA ILE A 98 -6.39 -10.50 -7.00
C ILE A 98 -6.48 -10.18 -8.49
N LEU A 99 -7.39 -10.83 -9.19
CA LEU A 99 -7.64 -10.56 -10.61
C LEU A 99 -8.07 -9.10 -10.85
N ALA A 100 -8.91 -8.57 -9.96
CA ALA A 100 -9.35 -7.17 -10.02
C ALA A 100 -8.18 -6.20 -9.79
N CYS A 101 -7.29 -6.46 -8.83
CA CYS A 101 -6.10 -5.63 -8.60
C CYS A 101 -5.29 -5.46 -9.90
N VAL A 102 -5.04 -6.54 -10.62
CA VAL A 102 -4.25 -6.47 -11.86
C VAL A 102 -5.04 -5.86 -13.01
N LYS A 103 -6.26 -6.34 -13.28
CA LYS A 103 -7.04 -5.90 -14.43
C LYS A 103 -7.49 -4.45 -14.34
N LEU A 104 -7.97 -4.03 -13.17
CA LEU A 104 -8.47 -2.66 -12.99
C LEU A 104 -7.32 -1.65 -12.95
N THR A 105 -6.21 -1.96 -12.27
CA THR A 105 -5.04 -1.06 -12.31
C THR A 105 -4.44 -0.97 -13.70
N ASN A 106 -4.38 -2.08 -14.44
CA ASN A 106 -3.89 -2.05 -15.82
C ASN A 106 -4.78 -1.19 -16.73
N ARG A 107 -6.09 -1.18 -16.49
CA ARG A 107 -7.06 -0.41 -17.28
C ARG A 107 -7.13 1.07 -16.92
N TYR A 108 -7.07 1.41 -15.61
CA TYR A 108 -7.36 2.76 -15.14
C TYR A 108 -6.15 3.53 -14.61
N MET A 109 -5.01 2.87 -14.37
CA MET A 109 -3.76 3.50 -13.92
C MET A 109 -2.72 3.43 -15.05
N THR A 110 -2.46 4.57 -15.68
CA THR A 110 -1.52 4.66 -16.83
C THR A 110 -0.16 5.25 -16.45
N ASP A 111 -0.05 5.82 -15.25
CA ASP A 111 1.13 6.50 -14.73
C ASP A 111 2.17 5.55 -14.11
N ARG A 112 1.79 4.29 -13.88
CA ARG A 112 2.64 3.26 -13.25
C ARG A 112 2.60 1.96 -14.04
N PHE A 113 3.61 1.12 -13.82
CA PHE A 113 3.76 -0.17 -14.49
C PHE A 113 3.35 -1.33 -13.59
N LEU A 114 3.00 -2.46 -14.22
CA LEU A 114 2.88 -3.74 -13.55
C LEU A 114 4.27 -4.29 -13.20
N PRO A 115 4.43 -5.00 -12.07
CA PRO A 115 3.39 -5.40 -11.12
C PRO A 115 3.10 -4.36 -10.03
N ASP A 116 3.92 -3.30 -9.88
CA ASP A 116 3.91 -2.36 -8.75
C ASP A 116 2.53 -1.76 -8.48
N LYS A 117 1.85 -1.25 -9.51
CA LYS A 117 0.52 -0.65 -9.34
C LYS A 117 -0.54 -1.65 -8.84
N ALA A 118 -0.40 -2.93 -9.18
CA ALA A 118 -1.31 -3.96 -8.69
C ALA A 118 -0.99 -4.37 -7.25
N ILE A 119 0.28 -4.35 -6.87
CA ILE A 119 0.72 -4.58 -5.49
C ILE A 119 0.25 -3.43 -4.60
N ASP A 120 0.39 -2.17 -5.04
CA ASP A 120 -0.11 -1.01 -4.32
C ASP A 120 -1.64 -1.10 -4.08
N ALA A 121 -2.40 -1.52 -5.10
CA ALA A 121 -3.85 -1.71 -4.97
C ALA A 121 -4.22 -2.85 -4.02
N LEU A 122 -3.44 -3.93 -4.00
CA LEU A 122 -3.61 -5.05 -3.06
C LEU A 122 -3.38 -4.59 -1.62
N ASP A 123 -2.29 -3.88 -1.38
CA ASP A 123 -1.88 -3.35 -0.08
C ASP A 123 -2.94 -2.38 0.47
N GLU A 124 -3.34 -1.40 -0.32
CA GLU A 124 -4.34 -0.41 0.05
C GLU A 124 -5.72 -1.04 0.30
N ALA A 125 -6.12 -2.04 -0.52
CA ALA A 125 -7.39 -2.74 -0.32
C ALA A 125 -7.41 -3.54 0.99
N GLY A 126 -6.31 -4.21 1.33
CA GLY A 126 -6.18 -4.92 2.59
C GLY A 126 -6.21 -3.99 3.79
N SER A 127 -5.42 -2.93 3.75
CA SER A 127 -5.36 -1.90 4.79
C SER A 127 -6.73 -1.27 5.04
N ARG A 128 -7.44 -0.90 3.96
CA ARG A 128 -8.75 -0.26 4.07
C ARG A 128 -9.81 -1.16 4.65
N VAL A 129 -9.90 -2.42 4.18
CA VAL A 129 -10.86 -3.40 4.73
C VAL A 129 -10.58 -3.63 6.20
N HIS A 130 -9.32 -3.76 6.59
CA HIS A 130 -8.92 -3.88 7.99
C HIS A 130 -9.40 -2.68 8.82
N ILE A 131 -9.07 -1.45 8.41
CA ILE A 131 -9.43 -0.23 9.14
C ILE A 131 -10.96 -0.03 9.21
N THR A 132 -11.68 -0.30 8.12
CA THR A 132 -13.14 -0.09 8.07
C THR A 132 -13.89 -1.07 8.99
N ASN A 133 -13.36 -2.27 9.20
CA ASN A 133 -14.00 -3.33 9.96
C ASN A 133 -13.44 -3.48 11.40
N ILE A 134 -12.54 -2.60 11.81
CA ILE A 134 -12.09 -2.55 13.21
C ILE A 134 -13.26 -2.05 14.08
N HIS A 135 -13.95 -2.97 14.72
CA HIS A 135 -14.89 -2.65 15.78
C HIS A 135 -14.20 -2.74 17.13
N VAL A 136 -13.92 -1.57 17.72
CA VAL A 136 -13.41 -1.51 19.10
C VAL A 136 -14.57 -1.90 20.03
N PRO A 137 -14.41 -2.91 20.91
CA PRO A 137 -15.45 -3.30 21.86
C PRO A 137 -15.88 -2.10 22.74
N GLU A 138 -17.18 -1.99 22.98
CA GLU A 138 -17.74 -0.91 23.80
C GLU A 138 -17.11 -0.86 25.21
N LYS A 139 -16.68 -2.00 25.73
CA LYS A 139 -15.98 -2.09 27.03
C LYS A 139 -14.69 -1.29 27.04
N ILE A 140 -13.86 -1.40 25.98
CA ILE A 140 -12.59 -0.66 25.88
C ILE A 140 -12.88 0.83 25.86
N VAL A 141 -13.85 1.28 25.07
CA VAL A 141 -14.25 2.69 25.01
C VAL A 141 -14.77 3.21 26.35
N GLN A 142 -15.51 2.37 27.10
CA GLN A 142 -16.00 2.74 28.43
C GLN A 142 -14.86 2.86 29.45
N ILE A 143 -13.91 1.93 29.44
CA ILE A 143 -12.74 1.96 30.34
C ILE A 143 -11.87 3.17 30.04
N GLU A 144 -11.63 3.49 28.75
CA GLU A 144 -10.87 4.68 28.35
C GLU A 144 -11.54 5.97 28.86
N LYS A 145 -12.85 6.07 28.74
CA LYS A 145 -13.62 7.21 29.24
C LYS A 145 -13.52 7.33 30.78
N GLN A 146 -13.68 6.23 31.49
CA GLN A 146 -13.52 6.22 32.95
C GLN A 146 -12.10 6.61 33.38
N LEU A 147 -11.10 6.17 32.65
CA LEU A 147 -9.70 6.50 32.89
C LEU A 147 -9.44 8.01 32.69
N GLU A 148 -10.04 8.60 31.67
CA GLU A 148 -9.96 10.05 31.44
C GLU A 148 -10.64 10.83 32.58
N GLU A 149 -11.85 10.43 32.99
CA GLU A 149 -12.58 11.03 34.12
C GLU A 149 -11.76 10.95 35.43
N VAL A 150 -11.16 9.79 35.73
CA VAL A 150 -10.32 9.61 36.92
C VAL A 150 -9.06 10.46 36.86
N ARG A 151 -8.43 10.60 35.70
CA ARG A 151 -7.27 11.47 35.49
C ARG A 151 -7.61 12.95 35.73
N ASP A 152 -8.74 13.40 35.24
CA ASP A 152 -9.20 14.78 35.41
C ASP A 152 -9.53 15.06 36.89
N LEU A 153 -10.24 14.14 37.53
CA LEU A 153 -10.50 14.21 38.97
C LEU A 153 -9.20 14.25 39.78
N LYS A 154 -8.25 13.36 39.51
CA LYS A 154 -6.94 13.33 40.15
C LYS A 154 -6.22 14.67 40.01
N ASN A 155 -6.17 15.23 38.79
CA ASN A 155 -5.54 16.53 38.56
C ASN A 155 -6.22 17.66 39.31
N SER A 156 -7.54 17.64 39.47
CA SER A 156 -8.31 18.62 40.23
C SER A 156 -8.07 18.54 41.71
N VAL A 157 -7.96 17.31 42.24
CA VAL A 157 -7.73 17.02 43.68
C VAL A 157 -6.29 17.37 44.06
N VAL A 158 -5.31 17.09 43.18
CA VAL A 158 -3.91 17.51 43.38
C VAL A 158 -3.78 19.03 43.48
N LYS A 159 -4.48 19.77 42.57
CA LYS A 159 -4.51 21.25 42.64
C LYS A 159 -5.09 21.78 43.95
N LYS A 160 -5.99 21.01 44.59
CA LYS A 160 -6.60 21.32 45.90
C LYS A 160 -5.78 20.82 47.10
N GLN A 161 -4.58 20.26 46.87
CA GLN A 161 -3.65 19.72 47.88
C GLN A 161 -4.22 18.58 48.78
N LYS A 162 -5.23 17.84 48.25
CA LYS A 162 -5.83 16.72 48.97
C LYS A 162 -5.13 15.40 48.61
N TYR A 163 -3.98 15.17 49.18
CA TYR A 163 -3.07 14.07 48.80
C TYR A 163 -3.61 12.67 49.08
N GLU A 164 -4.44 12.49 50.13
CA GLU A 164 -5.04 11.18 50.45
C GLU A 164 -6.09 10.76 49.39
N GLU A 165 -6.91 11.71 48.93
CA GLU A 165 -7.88 11.46 47.86
C GLU A 165 -7.14 11.22 46.51
N ALA A 166 -6.06 11.93 46.27
CA ALA A 166 -5.24 11.75 45.08
C ALA A 166 -4.53 10.38 45.05
N ALA A 167 -4.15 9.84 46.22
CA ALA A 167 -3.56 8.51 46.32
C ALA A 167 -4.56 7.41 45.91
N LYS A 168 -5.82 7.50 46.37
CA LYS A 168 -6.87 6.55 45.98
C LYS A 168 -7.16 6.59 44.49
N LEU A 169 -7.31 7.80 43.92
CA LEU A 169 -7.53 7.97 42.49
C LEU A 169 -6.36 7.44 41.63
N ARG A 170 -5.15 7.48 42.17
CA ARG A 170 -3.97 6.87 41.51
C ARG A 170 -4.04 5.33 41.51
N ASP A 171 -4.52 4.73 42.57
CA ASP A 171 -4.71 3.28 42.64
C ASP A 171 -5.85 2.84 41.71
N ASP A 172 -6.94 3.61 41.63
CA ASP A 172 -8.04 3.39 40.69
C ASP A 172 -7.56 3.53 39.22
N GLU A 173 -6.79 4.57 38.91
CA GLU A 173 -6.17 4.75 37.58
C GLU A 173 -5.33 3.54 37.18
N LYS A 174 -4.48 3.06 38.11
CA LYS A 174 -3.61 1.91 37.86
C LYS A 174 -4.38 0.59 37.68
N ASN A 175 -5.52 0.44 38.34
CA ASN A 175 -6.38 -0.72 38.15
C ASN A 175 -7.09 -0.67 36.80
N LEU A 176 -7.63 0.49 36.42
CA LEU A 176 -8.25 0.71 35.12
C LEU A 176 -7.23 0.55 33.95
N GLU A 177 -5.99 1.01 34.13
CA GLU A 177 -4.91 0.78 33.14
C GLU A 177 -4.60 -0.70 32.92
N LYS A 178 -4.60 -1.49 34.00
CA LYS A 178 -4.40 -2.95 33.91
C LYS A 178 -5.58 -3.64 33.24
N GLU A 179 -6.80 -3.22 33.57
CA GLU A 179 -8.02 -3.76 32.96
C GLU A 179 -8.06 -3.42 31.47
N LEU A 180 -7.73 -2.18 31.11
CA LEU A 180 -7.61 -1.74 29.72
C LEU A 180 -6.60 -2.60 28.96
N SER A 181 -5.41 -2.81 29.52
CA SER A 181 -4.37 -3.62 28.88
C SER A 181 -4.82 -5.07 28.67
N SER A 182 -5.51 -5.67 29.65
CA SER A 182 -6.00 -7.04 29.54
C SER A 182 -7.12 -7.19 28.51
N GLU A 183 -8.04 -6.22 28.42
CA GLU A 183 -9.11 -6.22 27.42
C GLU A 183 -8.58 -5.92 26.03
N GLN A 184 -7.58 -5.05 25.89
CA GLN A 184 -6.89 -4.80 24.62
C GLN A 184 -6.16 -6.05 24.11
N GLU A 185 -5.43 -6.77 24.97
CA GLU A 185 -4.77 -8.03 24.61
C GLU A 185 -5.77 -9.13 24.21
N ALA A 186 -6.91 -9.20 24.90
CA ALA A 186 -7.96 -10.15 24.55
C ALA A 186 -8.60 -9.83 23.18
N TRP A 187 -8.90 -8.55 22.95
CA TRP A 187 -9.43 -8.08 21.67
C TRP A 187 -8.46 -8.26 20.51
N GLU A 188 -7.18 -8.00 20.72
CA GLU A 188 -6.14 -8.19 19.71
C GLU A 188 -6.03 -9.68 19.30
N LYS A 189 -6.10 -10.60 20.27
CA LYS A 189 -6.14 -12.04 20.00
C LYS A 189 -7.40 -12.46 19.25
N GLU A 190 -8.55 -11.91 19.59
CA GLU A 190 -9.83 -12.19 18.93
C GLU A 190 -9.85 -11.64 17.49
N SER A 191 -9.35 -10.44 17.29
CA SER A 191 -9.25 -9.80 15.99
C SER A 191 -8.31 -10.55 15.03
N GLN A 192 -7.26 -11.19 15.55
CA GLN A 192 -6.37 -12.05 14.75
C GLN A 192 -7.05 -13.35 14.26
N LEU A 193 -8.07 -13.83 14.96
CA LEU A 193 -8.82 -15.02 14.58
C LEU A 193 -9.90 -14.74 13.52
N HIS A 194 -10.45 -13.54 13.49
CA HIS A 194 -11.46 -13.11 12.53
C HIS A 194 -10.82 -12.28 11.41
N ARG A 195 -10.50 -12.95 10.30
CA ARG A 195 -9.97 -12.27 9.10
C ARG A 195 -11.11 -11.84 8.21
N GLU A 196 -11.17 -10.56 7.92
CA GLU A 196 -12.11 -10.00 6.96
C GLU A 196 -11.74 -10.35 5.52
N VAL A 197 -12.76 -10.50 4.67
CA VAL A 197 -12.56 -10.90 3.28
C VAL A 197 -12.55 -9.69 2.36
N VAL A 198 -11.44 -9.52 1.64
CA VAL A 198 -11.31 -8.51 0.59
C VAL A 198 -11.90 -9.05 -0.70
N SER A 199 -12.96 -8.41 -1.18
CA SER A 199 -13.67 -8.76 -2.42
C SER A 199 -13.25 -7.86 -3.59
N GLU A 200 -13.65 -8.24 -4.81
CA GLU A 200 -13.51 -7.42 -6.02
C GLU A 200 -14.10 -6.00 -5.82
N ALA A 201 -15.23 -5.89 -5.12
CA ALA A 201 -15.89 -4.61 -4.87
C ALA A 201 -15.03 -3.66 -4.02
N ASN A 202 -14.33 -4.18 -3.01
CA ASN A 202 -13.40 -3.41 -2.19
C ASN A 202 -12.22 -2.89 -3.02
N VAL A 203 -11.65 -3.73 -3.86
CA VAL A 203 -10.57 -3.35 -4.79
C VAL A 203 -11.03 -2.27 -5.76
N ALA A 204 -12.21 -2.41 -6.35
CA ALA A 204 -12.76 -1.43 -7.28
C ALA A 204 -13.01 -0.07 -6.61
N GLU A 205 -13.42 -0.06 -5.35
CA GLU A 205 -13.57 1.17 -4.56
C GLU A 205 -12.23 1.85 -4.32
N VAL A 206 -11.20 1.08 -3.95
CA VAL A 206 -9.85 1.59 -3.74
C VAL A 206 -9.28 2.21 -5.03
N ILE A 207 -9.38 1.50 -6.14
CA ILE A 207 -8.89 1.99 -7.43
C ILE A 207 -9.67 3.24 -7.87
N SER A 208 -10.98 3.30 -7.57
CA SER A 208 -11.79 4.48 -7.82
C SER A 208 -11.27 5.71 -7.05
N MET A 209 -10.82 5.51 -5.81
CA MET A 209 -10.22 6.61 -5.03
C MET A 209 -8.82 6.99 -5.50
N MET A 210 -7.98 5.99 -5.84
CA MET A 210 -6.63 6.25 -6.32
C MET A 210 -6.60 6.99 -7.65
N THR A 211 -7.57 6.70 -8.53
CA THR A 211 -7.63 7.25 -9.89
C THR A 211 -8.61 8.42 -10.05
N GLY A 212 -9.53 8.59 -9.10
CA GLY A 212 -10.64 9.53 -9.21
C GLY A 212 -11.75 9.08 -10.18
N VAL A 213 -11.65 7.88 -10.77
CA VAL A 213 -12.60 7.32 -11.74
C VAL A 213 -13.58 6.40 -11.03
N PRO A 214 -14.91 6.59 -11.10
CA PRO A 214 -15.90 5.74 -10.42
C PRO A 214 -16.03 4.36 -11.09
N VAL A 215 -15.05 3.50 -10.86
CA VAL A 215 -14.89 2.17 -11.50
C VAL A 215 -16.14 1.30 -11.34
N ASN A 216 -16.74 1.27 -10.14
CA ASN A 216 -17.94 0.49 -9.85
C ASN A 216 -19.16 0.88 -10.69
N ARG A 217 -19.31 2.17 -11.02
CA ARG A 217 -20.41 2.67 -11.84
C ARG A 217 -20.18 2.43 -13.33
N ILE A 218 -18.92 2.46 -13.76
CA ILE A 218 -18.57 2.29 -15.17
C ILE A 218 -18.72 0.83 -15.57
N ALA A 219 -18.28 -0.13 -14.78
CA ALA A 219 -18.39 -1.55 -15.11
C ALA A 219 -19.84 -2.01 -15.25
N GLN A 220 -20.76 -1.59 -14.37
CA GLN A 220 -22.18 -1.94 -14.45
C GLN A 220 -22.92 -1.18 -15.57
N THR A 221 -22.63 0.12 -15.75
CA THR A 221 -23.30 0.93 -16.79
C THR A 221 -22.78 0.65 -18.18
N GLU A 222 -21.51 0.33 -18.37
CA GLU A 222 -20.93 -0.02 -19.68
C GLU A 222 -21.46 -1.37 -20.17
N SER A 223 -21.48 -2.40 -19.32
CA SER A 223 -22.01 -3.71 -19.70
C SER A 223 -23.50 -3.64 -20.12
N THR A 224 -24.32 -2.91 -19.37
CA THR A 224 -25.74 -2.73 -19.71
C THR A 224 -25.95 -1.81 -20.94
N LYS A 225 -25.13 -0.79 -21.11
CA LYS A 225 -25.17 0.09 -22.28
C LYS A 225 -24.68 -0.62 -23.55
N LEU A 226 -23.60 -1.42 -23.45
CA LEU A 226 -23.11 -2.24 -24.55
C LEU A 226 -24.11 -3.32 -24.95
N ALA A 227 -24.74 -4.00 -24.00
CA ALA A 227 -25.80 -4.96 -24.27
C ALA A 227 -27.04 -4.33 -24.93
N ALA A 228 -27.33 -3.06 -24.63
CA ALA A 228 -28.45 -2.32 -25.23
C ALA A 228 -28.07 -1.60 -26.53
N LEU A 229 -26.78 -1.53 -26.88
CA LEU A 229 -26.27 -0.79 -28.05
C LEU A 229 -26.88 -1.28 -29.36
N PRO A 230 -26.92 -2.59 -29.66
CA PRO A 230 -27.51 -3.09 -30.90
C PRO A 230 -28.99 -2.67 -31.07
N LYS A 231 -29.78 -2.71 -29.98
CA LYS A 231 -31.18 -2.25 -29.99
C LYS A 231 -31.29 -0.75 -30.25
N ARG A 232 -30.41 0.06 -29.69
CA ARG A 232 -30.41 1.53 -29.89
C ARG A 232 -29.99 1.92 -31.31
N ILE A 233 -29.03 1.19 -31.89
CA ILE A 233 -28.57 1.43 -33.25
C ILE A 233 -29.67 1.02 -34.25
N LYS A 234 -30.30 -0.16 -34.06
CA LYS A 234 -31.42 -0.61 -34.91
C LYS A 234 -32.65 0.33 -34.85
N GLY A 235 -32.83 1.08 -33.79
CA GLY A 235 -33.89 2.10 -33.72
C GLY A 235 -33.60 3.39 -34.46
N LYS A 236 -32.32 3.63 -34.83
CA LYS A 236 -31.88 4.83 -35.56
C LYS A 236 -31.46 4.55 -37.01
N VAL A 237 -31.01 3.35 -37.30
CA VAL A 237 -30.52 2.92 -38.62
C VAL A 237 -31.48 1.88 -39.18
N ILE A 238 -32.14 2.23 -40.25
CA ILE A 238 -33.14 1.35 -40.93
C ILE A 238 -32.46 0.67 -42.11
N GLY A 239 -32.52 -0.64 -42.21
CA GLY A 239 -32.11 -1.42 -43.37
C GLY A 239 -30.65 -1.86 -43.42
N GLN A 240 -29.90 -1.84 -42.27
CA GLN A 240 -28.52 -2.32 -42.20
C GLN A 240 -28.30 -3.31 -41.06
N ASP A 241 -29.19 -4.28 -40.90
CA ASP A 241 -29.18 -5.23 -39.77
C ASP A 241 -27.88 -6.05 -39.71
N ASP A 242 -27.31 -6.47 -40.84
CA ASP A 242 -26.07 -7.26 -40.89
C ASP A 242 -24.84 -6.46 -40.45
N ALA A 243 -24.82 -5.15 -40.71
CA ALA A 243 -23.73 -4.27 -40.29
C ALA A 243 -23.80 -3.93 -38.80
N VAL A 244 -25.00 -3.92 -38.22
CA VAL A 244 -25.23 -3.66 -36.77
C VAL A 244 -24.97 -4.91 -35.93
N GLN A 245 -24.96 -6.11 -36.54
CA GLN A 245 -24.68 -7.37 -35.86
C GLN A 245 -23.18 -7.76 -35.83
N LYS A 246 -22.36 -7.16 -36.71
CA LYS A 246 -20.90 -7.28 -36.70
C LYS A 246 -20.28 -6.25 -35.74
#